data_35047d226ef293b81df34c2f290559c1
#
_entry.id   35047d226ef293b81df34c2f290559c1
#
_cell.length_a   1.000
_cell.length_b   1.000
_cell.length_c   1.000
_cell.angle_alpha   90.00
_cell.angle_beta   90.00
_cell.angle_gamma   90.00
#
_symmetry.space_group_name_H-M   'P 1'
#
loop_
_entity.id
_entity.type
_entity.pdbx_description
1 polymer ?
#
loop_
_entity_poly.entity_id
_entity_poly.type
_entity_poly.pdbx_seq_one_letter_code
_entity_poly.pdbx_strand_id
1 'polypeptide(L)'
;MKKRRFIYICREKQIRSMENRKRLWIFNPDCEMAIANGSKYYMPPANVVTMAEDLAVLPVFLGESEDDWVLVRNLPDPVFMASVYEPLHLKAGFIQEAEAGILGEVKGEPWGWSPKMCHWLAERGMGEEWKTERKEWYSRRKAREGLIRLFGLIPDLEKEVIPETGYSIEEIEQK
;
A
#
# COMPACT_ATOMS: atom_id res chain seq x y z
N MET A 1 38.56 -6.24 18.04
CA MET A 1 38.08 -5.50 16.84
C MET A 1 37.36 -6.35 15.77
N LYS A 2 37.32 -7.70 15.82
CA LYS A 2 36.67 -8.56 14.78
C LYS A 2 35.15 -8.68 14.89
N LYS A 3 34.52 -8.55 16.07
CA LYS A 3 33.03 -8.72 16.24
C LYS A 3 32.18 -7.64 15.61
N ARG A 4 32.62 -6.37 15.55
CA ARG A 4 31.81 -5.28 14.96
C ARG A 4 31.69 -5.38 13.45
N ARG A 5 32.68 -5.90 12.75
CA ARG A 5 32.66 -6.05 11.27
C ARG A 5 31.69 -7.15 10.81
N PHE A 6 31.53 -8.19 11.62
CA PHE A 6 30.64 -9.32 11.33
C PHE A 6 29.16 -8.91 11.43
N ILE A 7 28.80 -8.07 12.41
CA ILE A 7 27.44 -7.56 12.60
C ILE A 7 27.04 -6.62 11.45
N TYR A 8 27.95 -5.80 10.95
CA TYR A 8 27.73 -4.92 9.81
C TYR A 8 27.48 -5.72 8.52
N ILE A 9 28.26 -6.73 8.23
CA ILE A 9 28.14 -7.57 7.03
C ILE A 9 26.84 -8.40 7.07
N CYS A 10 26.41 -8.90 8.22
CA CYS A 10 25.13 -9.58 8.37
C CYS A 10 23.94 -8.62 8.16
N ARG A 11 24.05 -7.39 8.64
CA ARG A 11 23.02 -6.37 8.50
C ARG A 11 22.89 -5.88 7.05
N GLU A 12 24.00 -5.66 6.35
CA GLU A 12 24.01 -5.34 4.92
C GLU A 12 23.49 -6.49 4.04
N LYS A 13 23.83 -7.73 4.35
CA LYS A 13 23.25 -8.90 3.65
C LYS A 13 21.76 -9.04 3.91
N GLN A 14 21.30 -8.80 5.14
CA GLN A 14 19.87 -8.81 5.46
C GLN A 14 19.11 -7.65 4.78
N ILE A 15 19.68 -6.45 4.75
CA ILE A 15 19.10 -5.31 4.05
C ILE A 15 19.05 -5.60 2.55
N ARG A 16 20.12 -6.06 1.91
CA ARG A 16 20.13 -6.45 0.50
C ARG A 16 19.18 -7.61 0.17
N SER A 17 19.00 -8.58 1.08
CA SER A 17 18.01 -9.65 0.88
C SER A 17 16.57 -9.17 1.05
N MET A 18 16.35 -8.09 1.79
CA MET A 18 15.04 -7.43 1.88
C MET A 18 14.76 -6.52 0.67
N GLU A 19 15.80 -5.90 0.10
CA GLU A 19 15.71 -5.06 -1.11
C GLU A 19 15.45 -5.87 -2.39
N ASN A 20 15.78 -7.16 -2.41
CA ASN A 20 15.65 -8.00 -3.61
C ASN A 20 14.43 -8.94 -3.57
N ARG A 21 13.41 -8.65 -2.74
CA ARG A 21 12.16 -9.43 -2.76
C ARG A 21 11.26 -8.90 -3.85
N LYS A 22 10.78 -9.79 -4.71
CA LYS A 22 9.68 -9.54 -5.64
C LYS A 22 8.50 -8.95 -4.87
N ARG A 23 7.86 -7.92 -5.39
CA ARG A 23 6.72 -7.24 -4.77
C ARG A 23 5.49 -7.37 -5.63
N LEU A 24 4.34 -7.58 -4.98
CA LEU A 24 3.02 -7.52 -5.60
C LEU A 24 2.31 -6.27 -5.10
N TRP A 25 2.26 -5.27 -5.94
CA TRP A 25 1.57 -4.01 -5.69
C TRP A 25 0.07 -4.15 -5.92
N ILE A 26 -0.74 -3.68 -4.99
CA ILE A 26 -2.20 -3.82 -5.03
C ILE A 26 -2.85 -2.46 -4.76
N PHE A 27 -3.64 -1.97 -5.71
CA PHE A 27 -4.42 -0.75 -5.53
C PHE A 27 -5.75 -1.07 -4.85
N ASN A 28 -5.88 -0.76 -3.56
CA ASN A 28 -7.08 -0.97 -2.77
C ASN A 28 -7.52 0.31 -2.06
N PRO A 29 -8.13 1.27 -2.78
CA PRO A 29 -8.51 2.58 -2.25
C PRO A 29 -9.60 2.52 -1.18
N ASP A 30 -10.28 1.38 -1.05
CA ASP A 30 -11.28 1.08 -0.03
C ASP A 30 -10.68 0.74 1.35
N CYS A 31 -9.37 0.80 1.51
CA CYS A 31 -8.68 0.36 2.72
C CYS A 31 -9.18 1.03 4.00
N GLU A 32 -9.45 2.34 3.98
CA GLU A 32 -9.96 3.06 5.15
C GLU A 32 -11.38 2.62 5.53
N MET A 33 -12.24 2.40 4.53
CA MET A 33 -13.60 1.88 4.74
C MET A 33 -13.56 0.46 5.31
N ALA A 34 -12.66 -0.37 4.81
CA ALA A 34 -12.44 -1.73 5.31
C ALA A 34 -11.90 -1.74 6.75
N ILE A 35 -11.02 -0.79 7.11
CA ILE A 35 -10.53 -0.60 8.48
C ILE A 35 -11.67 -0.16 9.41
N ALA A 36 -12.49 0.80 8.98
CA ALA A 36 -13.63 1.29 9.76
C ALA A 36 -14.65 0.17 10.00
N ASN A 37 -14.94 -0.63 8.98
CA ASN A 37 -15.85 -1.78 9.08
C ASN A 37 -15.28 -2.89 9.98
N GLY A 38 -13.97 -3.15 9.93
CA GLY A 38 -13.28 -4.14 10.75
C GLY A 38 -13.43 -5.60 10.30
N SER A 39 -14.27 -5.89 9.30
CA SER A 39 -14.48 -7.26 8.81
C SER A 39 -13.43 -7.63 7.76
N LYS A 40 -12.90 -8.84 7.88
CA LYS A 40 -12.07 -9.44 6.83
C LYS A 40 -12.83 -9.77 5.54
N TYR A 41 -14.15 -9.79 5.61
CA TYR A 41 -15.06 -10.03 4.48
C TYR A 41 -15.76 -8.76 4.01
N TYR A 42 -15.22 -7.59 4.35
CA TYR A 42 -15.78 -6.32 3.92
C TYR A 42 -15.92 -6.25 2.39
N MET A 43 -17.09 -5.82 1.93
CA MET A 43 -17.41 -5.59 0.53
C MET A 43 -17.60 -4.09 0.30
N PRO A 44 -16.77 -3.45 -0.54
CA PRO A 44 -16.93 -2.04 -0.85
C PRO A 44 -18.17 -1.81 -1.76
N PRO A 45 -18.71 -0.58 -1.79
CA PRO A 45 -19.73 -0.20 -2.75
C PRO A 45 -19.28 -0.39 -4.21
N ALA A 46 -20.23 -0.67 -5.12
CA ALA A 46 -19.91 -0.98 -6.51
C ALA A 46 -19.10 0.10 -7.23
N ASN A 47 -19.41 1.39 -6.98
CA ASN A 47 -18.66 2.51 -7.55
C ASN A 47 -17.19 2.55 -7.07
N VAL A 48 -16.92 2.12 -5.84
CA VAL A 48 -15.55 2.01 -5.31
C VAL A 48 -14.81 0.84 -5.95
N VAL A 49 -15.50 -0.27 -6.20
CA VAL A 49 -14.95 -1.40 -6.96
C VAL A 49 -14.55 -0.97 -8.36
N THR A 50 -15.45 -0.30 -9.08
CA THR A 50 -15.16 0.21 -10.43
C THR A 50 -13.96 1.16 -10.42
N MET A 51 -13.95 2.13 -9.49
CA MET A 51 -12.81 3.05 -9.35
C MET A 51 -11.48 2.30 -9.07
N ALA A 52 -11.53 1.28 -8.23
CA ALA A 52 -10.35 0.48 -7.91
C ALA A 52 -9.84 -0.29 -9.14
N GLU A 53 -10.75 -0.80 -9.98
CA GLU A 53 -10.42 -1.49 -11.23
C GLU A 53 -9.84 -0.53 -12.27
N ASP A 54 -10.45 0.63 -12.46
CA ASP A 54 -10.01 1.66 -13.43
C ASP A 54 -8.62 2.21 -13.09
N LEU A 55 -8.30 2.33 -11.81
CA LEU A 55 -7.05 2.89 -11.32
C LEU A 55 -6.03 1.82 -10.87
N ALA A 56 -6.32 0.54 -11.09
CA ALA A 56 -5.47 -0.57 -10.62
C ALA A 56 -4.03 -0.51 -11.17
N VAL A 57 -3.81 0.18 -12.27
CA VAL A 57 -2.47 0.34 -12.88
C VAL A 57 -1.57 1.34 -12.13
N LEU A 58 -2.13 2.23 -11.30
CA LEU A 58 -1.36 3.31 -10.65
C LEU A 58 -0.11 2.84 -9.89
N PRO A 59 -0.11 1.72 -9.18
CA PRO A 59 1.08 1.27 -8.48
C PRO A 59 2.28 0.95 -9.39
N VAL A 60 2.10 0.85 -10.71
CA VAL A 60 3.22 0.61 -11.64
C VAL A 60 4.31 1.68 -11.53
N PHE A 61 3.95 2.91 -11.14
CA PHE A 61 4.90 4.00 -10.91
C PHE A 61 5.75 3.82 -9.65
N LEU A 62 5.39 2.88 -8.77
CA LEU A 62 6.13 2.55 -7.55
C LEU A 62 7.06 1.35 -7.74
N GLY A 63 6.90 0.61 -8.83
CA GLY A 63 7.73 -0.56 -9.14
C GLY A 63 9.15 -0.13 -9.53
N GLU A 64 10.14 -0.72 -8.89
CA GLU A 64 11.57 -0.40 -9.08
C GLU A 64 12.32 -1.48 -9.88
N SER A 65 11.72 -2.66 -10.01
CA SER A 65 12.33 -3.85 -10.59
C SER A 65 11.40 -4.52 -11.60
N GLU A 66 11.98 -5.22 -12.58
CA GLU A 66 11.26 -6.11 -13.50
C GLU A 66 10.67 -7.34 -12.78
N ASP A 67 11.12 -7.62 -11.56
CA ASP A 67 10.56 -8.65 -10.69
C ASP A 67 9.35 -8.17 -9.87
N ASP A 68 9.02 -6.87 -9.92
CA ASP A 68 7.83 -6.30 -9.29
C ASP A 68 6.59 -6.51 -10.17
N TRP A 69 5.44 -6.72 -9.56
CA TRP A 69 4.18 -6.96 -10.23
C TRP A 69 3.08 -6.05 -9.70
N VAL A 70 2.18 -5.66 -10.58
CA VAL A 70 0.97 -4.91 -10.23
C VAL A 70 -0.24 -5.80 -10.47
N LEU A 71 -1.05 -5.98 -9.43
CA LEU A 71 -2.29 -6.75 -9.51
C LEU A 71 -3.36 -5.96 -10.24
N VAL A 72 -3.87 -6.52 -11.31
CA VAL A 72 -4.94 -5.93 -12.11
C VAL A 72 -6.03 -6.96 -12.38
N ARG A 73 -7.27 -6.51 -12.56
CA ARG A 73 -8.36 -7.38 -13.01
C ARG A 73 -8.28 -7.62 -14.52
N ASN A 74 -8.05 -6.55 -15.26
CA ASN A 74 -7.86 -6.59 -16.70
C ASN A 74 -6.46 -6.05 -17.03
N LEU A 75 -5.80 -6.67 -18.00
CA LEU A 75 -4.51 -6.16 -18.47
C LEU A 75 -4.67 -4.74 -19.03
N PRO A 76 -3.67 -3.88 -18.87
CA PRO A 76 -3.72 -2.51 -19.36
C PRO A 76 -3.97 -2.45 -20.87
N ASP A 77 -4.68 -1.39 -21.27
CA ASP A 77 -4.92 -1.10 -22.68
C ASP A 77 -3.60 -0.90 -23.45
N PRO A 78 -3.48 -1.40 -24.70
CA PRO A 78 -2.29 -1.19 -25.52
C PRO A 78 -1.92 0.29 -25.71
N VAL A 79 -2.89 1.21 -25.70
CA VAL A 79 -2.61 2.65 -25.77
C VAL A 79 -1.86 3.12 -24.53
N PHE A 80 -2.26 2.67 -23.33
CA PHE A 80 -1.51 2.94 -22.10
C PHE A 80 -0.09 2.40 -22.18
N MET A 81 0.08 1.17 -22.66
CA MET A 81 1.41 0.57 -22.79
C MET A 81 2.32 1.38 -23.73
N ALA A 82 1.82 1.77 -24.89
CA ALA A 82 2.60 2.51 -25.88
C ALA A 82 2.83 3.99 -25.51
N SER A 83 1.88 4.64 -24.84
CA SER A 83 1.92 6.09 -24.59
C SER A 83 2.46 6.47 -23.20
N VAL A 84 2.44 5.54 -22.24
CA VAL A 84 2.84 5.81 -20.85
C VAL A 84 3.92 4.83 -20.39
N TYR A 85 3.62 3.53 -20.44
CA TYR A 85 4.50 2.52 -19.87
C TYR A 85 5.88 2.48 -20.53
N GLU A 86 5.93 2.35 -21.84
CA GLU A 86 7.18 2.29 -22.60
C GLU A 86 7.98 3.59 -22.56
N PRO A 87 7.37 4.78 -22.82
CA PRO A 87 8.11 6.05 -22.82
C PRO A 87 8.68 6.43 -21.44
N LEU A 88 8.03 6.02 -20.36
CA LEU A 88 8.50 6.28 -19.00
C LEU A 88 9.43 5.17 -18.48
N HIS A 89 9.72 4.16 -19.28
CA HIS A 89 10.58 3.03 -18.92
C HIS A 89 10.17 2.37 -17.61
N LEU A 90 8.84 2.20 -17.40
CA LEU A 90 8.31 1.54 -16.22
C LEU A 90 8.74 0.06 -16.21
N LYS A 91 8.99 -0.49 -15.02
CA LYS A 91 9.64 -1.80 -14.91
C LYS A 91 8.68 -2.89 -14.45
N ALA A 92 7.77 -2.59 -13.51
CA ALA A 92 6.89 -3.59 -12.92
C ALA A 92 5.94 -4.18 -13.98
N GLY A 93 5.81 -5.50 -13.99
CA GLY A 93 4.86 -6.20 -14.84
C GLY A 93 3.42 -6.11 -14.31
N PHE A 94 2.46 -6.60 -15.12
CA PHE A 94 1.05 -6.70 -14.72
C PHE A 94 0.66 -8.17 -14.60
N ILE A 95 -0.13 -8.50 -13.59
CA ILE A 95 -0.61 -9.85 -13.33
C ILE A 95 -2.08 -9.84 -12.92
N GLN A 96 -2.85 -10.79 -13.43
CA GLN A 96 -4.24 -10.96 -13.04
C GLN A 96 -4.37 -11.80 -11.77
N GLU A 97 -5.47 -11.61 -11.04
CA GLU A 97 -5.69 -12.28 -9.75
C GLU A 97 -5.61 -13.81 -9.85
N ALA A 98 -6.13 -14.39 -10.92
CA ALA A 98 -6.10 -15.83 -11.16
C ALA A 98 -4.67 -16.39 -11.29
N GLU A 99 -3.72 -15.55 -11.69
CA GLU A 99 -2.32 -15.90 -11.93
C GLU A 99 -1.40 -15.53 -10.77
N ALA A 100 -1.86 -14.70 -9.83
CA ALA A 100 -1.04 -14.19 -8.73
C ALA A 100 -0.41 -15.31 -7.87
N GLY A 101 -1.07 -16.47 -7.77
CA GLY A 101 -0.54 -17.64 -7.08
C GLY A 101 0.70 -18.27 -7.74
N ILE A 102 0.98 -17.95 -9.00
CA ILE A 102 2.15 -18.47 -9.76
C ILE A 102 3.44 -17.76 -9.36
N LEU A 103 3.34 -16.57 -8.77
CA LEU A 103 4.52 -15.73 -8.46
C LEU A 103 5.47 -16.32 -7.41
N GLY A 104 5.04 -17.32 -6.65
CA GLY A 104 5.83 -17.95 -5.58
C GLY A 104 6.04 -16.99 -4.39
N GLU A 105 7.25 -16.94 -3.86
CA GLU A 105 7.58 -16.04 -2.75
C GLU A 105 7.62 -14.58 -3.22
N VAL A 106 6.52 -13.87 -3.01
CA VAL A 106 6.37 -12.45 -3.30
C VAL A 106 5.83 -11.72 -2.07
N LYS A 107 6.27 -10.49 -1.85
CA LYS A 107 5.76 -9.65 -0.76
C LYS A 107 4.57 -8.83 -1.26
N GLY A 108 3.43 -8.96 -0.61
CA GLY A 108 2.28 -8.09 -0.87
C GLY A 108 2.54 -6.66 -0.39
N GLU A 109 2.35 -5.70 -1.28
CA GLU A 109 2.46 -4.25 -1.01
C GLU A 109 1.14 -3.57 -1.40
N PRO A 110 0.11 -3.64 -0.54
CA PRO A 110 -1.16 -2.98 -0.79
C PRO A 110 -1.04 -1.47 -0.61
N TRP A 111 -1.86 -0.70 -1.34
CA TRP A 111 -2.02 0.74 -1.15
C TRP A 111 -2.36 1.09 0.29
N GLY A 112 -3.20 0.28 0.92
CA GLY A 112 -3.50 0.39 2.34
C GLY A 112 -3.79 -0.96 2.98
N TRP A 113 -3.20 -1.18 4.16
CA TRP A 113 -3.43 -2.37 4.94
C TRP A 113 -4.81 -2.30 5.62
N SER A 114 -5.54 -3.41 5.58
CA SER A 114 -6.85 -3.55 6.22
C SER A 114 -7.09 -5.01 6.61
N PRO A 115 -8.08 -5.32 7.48
CA PRO A 115 -8.42 -6.71 7.81
C PRO A 115 -8.70 -7.56 6.57
N LYS A 116 -9.44 -7.00 5.59
CA LYS A 116 -9.74 -7.64 4.30
C LYS A 116 -8.47 -7.95 3.51
N MET A 117 -7.57 -6.97 3.37
CA MET A 117 -6.36 -7.12 2.58
C MET A 117 -5.37 -8.10 3.23
N CYS A 118 -5.21 -8.03 4.56
CA CYS A 118 -4.40 -9.00 5.28
C CYS A 118 -4.92 -10.43 5.10
N HIS A 119 -6.24 -10.62 5.17
CA HIS A 119 -6.85 -11.93 4.95
C HIS A 119 -6.62 -12.42 3.51
N TRP A 120 -6.87 -11.57 2.51
CA TRP A 120 -6.65 -11.89 1.10
C TRP A 120 -5.20 -12.30 0.80
N LEU A 121 -4.22 -11.57 1.34
CA LEU A 121 -2.79 -11.87 1.19
C LEU A 121 -2.40 -13.15 1.96
N ALA A 122 -2.93 -13.36 3.17
CA ALA A 122 -2.62 -14.53 3.97
C ALA A 122 -3.12 -15.83 3.31
N GLU A 123 -4.31 -15.83 2.70
CA GLU A 123 -4.83 -16.97 1.95
C GLU A 123 -3.94 -17.39 0.76
N ARG A 124 -3.09 -16.45 0.29
CA ARG A 124 -2.14 -16.67 -0.82
C ARG A 124 -0.69 -16.82 -0.37
N GLY A 125 -0.46 -16.89 0.95
CA GLY A 125 0.89 -17.02 1.52
C GLY A 125 1.77 -15.78 1.37
N MET A 126 1.18 -14.62 1.06
CA MET A 126 1.89 -13.37 0.75
C MET A 126 1.82 -12.32 1.84
N GLY A 127 1.13 -12.58 2.93
CA GLY A 127 0.80 -11.55 3.91
C GLY A 127 0.99 -11.97 5.36
N GLU A 128 0.89 -10.97 6.22
CA GLU A 128 0.87 -11.12 7.66
C GLU A 128 -0.57 -11.03 8.19
N GLU A 129 -0.81 -11.63 9.35
CA GLU A 129 -2.09 -11.51 10.03
C GLU A 129 -2.38 -10.06 10.45
N TRP A 130 -3.66 -9.66 10.36
CA TRP A 130 -4.09 -8.34 10.80
C TRP A 130 -3.91 -8.17 12.31
N LYS A 131 -3.19 -7.10 12.69
CA LYS A 131 -3.03 -6.71 14.09
C LYS A 131 -3.92 -5.50 14.37
N THR A 132 -4.78 -5.61 15.36
CA THR A 132 -5.77 -4.57 15.71
C THR A 132 -5.10 -3.23 16.08
N GLU A 133 -3.89 -3.26 16.65
CA GLU A 133 -3.12 -2.07 16.97
C GLU A 133 -2.78 -1.24 15.72
N ARG A 134 -2.74 -1.87 14.55
CA ARG A 134 -2.49 -1.18 13.27
C ARG A 134 -3.64 -0.25 12.88
N LYS A 135 -4.88 -0.47 13.39
CA LYS A 135 -6.04 0.36 13.06
C LYS A 135 -5.78 1.85 13.31
N GLU A 136 -5.14 2.19 14.42
CA GLU A 136 -4.82 3.57 14.74
C GLU A 136 -3.78 4.18 13.80
N TRP A 137 -2.78 3.39 13.37
CA TRP A 137 -1.70 3.87 12.49
C TRP A 137 -2.18 4.25 11.10
N TYR A 138 -3.21 3.57 10.59
CA TYR A 138 -3.76 3.81 9.25
C TYR A 138 -4.94 4.80 9.25
N SER A 139 -5.28 5.39 10.40
CA SER A 139 -6.33 6.41 10.45
C SER A 139 -5.82 7.76 9.94
N ARG A 140 -6.70 8.50 9.24
CA ARG A 140 -6.41 9.88 8.80
C ARG A 140 -6.04 10.79 9.97
N ARG A 141 -6.61 10.54 11.14
CA ARG A 141 -6.30 11.26 12.37
C ARG A 141 -4.82 11.10 12.75
N LYS A 142 -4.29 9.87 12.69
CA LYS A 142 -2.86 9.61 12.97
C LYS A 142 -1.95 10.19 11.91
N ALA A 143 -2.34 10.12 10.64
CA ALA A 143 -1.60 10.78 9.57
C ALA A 143 -1.50 12.29 9.81
N ARG A 144 -2.61 12.95 10.21
CA ARG A 144 -2.62 14.37 10.58
C ARG A 144 -1.73 14.66 11.79
N GLU A 145 -1.80 13.87 12.86
CA GLU A 145 -0.93 14.03 14.03
C GLU A 145 0.55 13.90 13.64
N GLY A 146 0.88 12.95 12.76
CA GLY A 146 2.23 12.78 12.21
C GLY A 146 2.69 13.98 11.39
N LEU A 147 1.83 14.51 10.53
CA LEU A 147 2.10 15.73 9.75
C LEU A 147 2.33 16.93 10.66
N ILE A 148 1.48 17.15 11.67
CA ILE A 148 1.66 18.27 12.63
C ILE A 148 3.01 18.17 13.33
N ARG A 149 3.44 16.96 13.73
CA ARG A 149 4.76 16.76 14.33
C ARG A 149 5.89 17.05 13.33
N LEU A 150 5.74 16.60 12.09
CA LEU A 150 6.72 16.83 11.03
C LEU A 150 6.87 18.33 10.75
N PHE A 151 5.76 19.06 10.64
CA PHE A 151 5.76 20.51 10.44
C PHE A 151 6.35 21.27 11.66
N GLY A 152 6.19 20.73 12.87
CA GLY A 152 6.86 21.26 14.06
C GLY A 152 8.38 21.17 14.01
N LEU A 153 8.92 20.25 13.18
CA LEU A 153 10.37 20.10 12.94
C LEU A 153 10.88 20.98 11.78
N ILE A 154 9.98 21.56 10.99
CA ILE A 154 10.30 22.42 9.84
C ILE A 154 9.70 23.82 10.12
N PRO A 155 10.49 24.75 10.68
CA PRO A 155 10.00 26.04 11.21
C PRO A 155 9.26 26.92 10.19
N ASP A 156 9.60 26.80 8.92
CA ASP A 156 9.14 27.69 7.84
C ASP A 156 7.91 27.14 7.07
N LEU A 157 7.37 25.98 7.47
CA LEU A 157 6.16 25.46 6.85
C LEU A 157 4.91 26.01 7.56
N GLU A 158 4.11 26.76 6.82
CA GLU A 158 2.87 27.36 7.31
C GLU A 158 1.88 26.27 7.74
N LYS A 159 1.41 26.36 8.96
CA LYS A 159 0.46 25.41 9.57
C LYS A 159 -0.90 25.38 8.85
N GLU A 160 -1.17 26.33 7.98
CA GLU A 160 -2.41 26.46 7.20
C GLU A 160 -2.60 25.39 6.14
N VAL A 161 -1.55 24.64 5.79
CA VAL A 161 -1.61 23.59 4.77
C VAL A 161 -2.24 22.30 5.28
N ILE A 162 -2.41 22.13 6.59
CA ILE A 162 -2.98 20.90 7.16
C ILE A 162 -4.49 21.09 7.31
N PRO A 163 -5.30 20.33 6.53
CA PRO A 163 -6.75 20.42 6.67
C PRO A 163 -7.20 19.98 8.06
N GLU A 164 -8.19 20.67 8.62
CA GLU A 164 -8.82 20.24 9.85
C GLU A 164 -9.47 18.85 9.64
N THR A 165 -9.27 17.95 10.60
CA THR A 165 -10.01 16.69 10.61
C THR A 165 -11.47 16.98 10.93
N GLY A 166 -12.39 16.32 10.21
CA GLY A 166 -13.81 16.39 10.51
C GLY A 166 -14.09 16.04 11.97
N TYR A 167 -15.23 16.49 12.47
CA TYR A 167 -15.70 16.20 13.83
C TYR A 167 -15.84 14.71 14.07
N SER A 168 -15.69 14.26 15.31
CA SER A 168 -16.09 12.92 15.71
C SER A 168 -17.63 12.76 15.56
N ILE A 169 -18.12 11.52 15.48
CA ILE A 169 -19.57 11.26 15.39
C ILE A 169 -20.29 11.91 16.58
N GLU A 170 -19.71 11.86 17.78
CA GLU A 170 -20.25 12.46 19.00
C GLU A 170 -20.35 14.01 18.90
N GLU A 171 -19.39 14.66 18.25
CA GLU A 171 -19.44 16.10 18.02
C GLU A 171 -20.46 16.49 16.94
N ILE A 172 -20.75 15.60 15.99
CA ILE A 172 -21.78 15.80 14.96
C ILE A 172 -23.18 15.67 15.57
N GLU A 173 -23.39 14.72 16.49
CA GLU A 173 -24.67 14.51 17.19
C GLU A 173 -25.02 15.64 18.17
N GLN A 174 -24.05 16.46 18.60
CA GLN A 174 -24.24 17.59 19.51
C GLN A 174 -24.52 18.92 18.78
N LYS A 175 -24.44 18.98 17.45
CA LYS A 175 -24.74 20.13 16.61
C LYS A 175 -26.06 19.97 15.87
#